data_02fbb360d0c06a24f7242fdfaa687b00
#
_entry.id   02fbb360d0c06a24f7242fdfaa687b00
#
_cell.length_a   1.000
_cell.length_b   1.000
_cell.length_c   1.000
_cell.angle_alpha   90.00
_cell.angle_beta   90.00
_cell.angle_gamma   90.00
#
_symmetry.space_group_name_H-M   'P 1'
#
loop_
_entity.id
_entity.type
_entity.pdbx_description
1 polymer ?
#
loop_
_entity_poly.entity_id
_entity_poly.type
_entity_poly.pdbx_seq_one_letter_code
_entity_poly.pdbx_strand_id
1 'polypeptide(L)'
;QNYALYPHMTVAKNMAFSLMLNSAPQAEIEERVNYAAGILGLTNLLDRYPRQLSGGQRQRVAMGRAIVRDPQVFLFDEPLSNLDAKLRVAMRAEIKELHHRLKTTTVYVTHDQIEAMTMADKIVVMHDGRVEQIGSPLELYDNPSNLFVAGFIGSPAMNMIKGKLAPEDPKTFV
;
A
#
# COMPACT_ATOMS: atom_id res chain seq x y z
N GLN A 1 -3.73 -9.15 -9.04
CA GLN A 1 -2.68 -8.90 -10.06
C GLN A 1 -3.18 -8.16 -11.32
N ASN A 2 -4.46 -8.04 -11.57
CA ASN A 2 -4.99 -7.43 -12.79
C ASN A 2 -5.98 -6.29 -12.50
N TYR A 3 -5.84 -5.62 -11.35
CA TYR A 3 -6.69 -4.53 -10.86
C TYR A 3 -8.20 -4.80 -10.94
N ALA A 4 -8.62 -5.97 -11.40
CA ALA A 4 -9.99 -6.44 -11.59
C ALA A 4 -10.93 -5.41 -12.26
N LEU A 5 -10.40 -4.63 -13.22
CA LEU A 5 -11.20 -3.68 -13.98
C LEU A 5 -12.00 -4.39 -15.05
N TYR A 6 -13.25 -3.98 -15.21
CA TYR A 6 -14.12 -4.46 -16.28
C TYR A 6 -13.72 -3.80 -17.61
N PRO A 7 -13.18 -4.54 -18.60
CA PRO A 7 -12.59 -3.95 -19.80
C PRO A 7 -13.62 -3.30 -20.74
N HIS A 8 -14.87 -3.71 -20.62
CA HIS A 8 -16.00 -3.20 -21.41
C HIS A 8 -16.71 -2.01 -20.76
N MET A 9 -16.28 -1.58 -19.59
CA MET A 9 -16.82 -0.43 -18.88
C MET A 9 -15.84 0.74 -18.91
N THR A 10 -16.36 1.97 -18.96
CA THR A 10 -15.55 3.18 -18.79
C THR A 10 -14.98 3.27 -17.37
N VAL A 11 -14.04 4.19 -17.15
CA VAL A 11 -13.51 4.50 -15.79
C VAL A 11 -14.63 4.83 -14.82
N ALA A 12 -15.54 5.73 -15.20
CA ALA A 12 -16.69 6.11 -14.39
C ALA A 12 -17.53 4.88 -13.99
N LYS A 13 -17.88 4.02 -14.96
CA LYS A 13 -18.67 2.82 -14.71
C LYS A 13 -17.93 1.78 -13.87
N ASN A 14 -16.61 1.64 -14.07
CA ASN A 14 -15.80 0.79 -13.21
C ASN A 14 -15.84 1.27 -11.75
N MET A 15 -15.66 2.56 -11.50
CA MET A 15 -15.73 3.14 -10.16
C MET A 15 -17.13 3.00 -9.55
N ALA A 16 -18.17 3.29 -10.32
CA ALA A 16 -19.57 3.25 -9.88
C ALA A 16 -20.12 1.84 -9.64
N PHE A 17 -19.43 0.79 -10.09
CA PHE A 17 -20.00 -0.55 -10.22
C PHE A 17 -20.63 -1.07 -8.92
N SER A 18 -19.98 -0.91 -7.77
CA SER A 18 -20.53 -1.35 -6.48
C SER A 18 -21.79 -0.58 -6.05
N LEU A 19 -21.84 0.72 -6.34
CA LEU A 19 -23.00 1.57 -6.04
C LEU A 19 -24.18 1.20 -6.94
N MET A 20 -23.90 0.91 -8.23
CA MET A 20 -24.92 0.45 -9.18
C MET A 20 -25.53 -0.89 -8.76
N LEU A 21 -24.71 -1.84 -8.27
CA LEU A 21 -25.21 -3.13 -7.75
C LEU A 21 -26.11 -2.96 -6.54
N ASN A 22 -25.84 -1.95 -5.72
CA ASN A 22 -26.65 -1.64 -4.54
C ASN A 22 -27.85 -0.73 -4.87
N SER A 23 -28.12 -0.48 -6.17
CA SER A 23 -29.20 0.38 -6.61
C SER A 23 -29.18 1.79 -6.00
N ALA A 24 -27.99 2.34 -5.78
CA ALA A 24 -27.84 3.70 -5.27
C ALA A 24 -28.43 4.72 -6.27
N PRO A 25 -28.98 5.84 -5.79
CA PRO A 25 -29.49 6.91 -6.65
C PRO A 25 -28.41 7.45 -7.59
N GLN A 26 -28.80 7.79 -8.82
CA GLN A 26 -27.84 8.28 -9.84
C GLN A 26 -27.07 9.52 -9.37
N ALA A 27 -27.71 10.44 -8.67
CA ALA A 27 -27.06 11.63 -8.12
C ALA A 27 -25.95 11.29 -7.10
N GLU A 28 -26.19 10.29 -6.24
CA GLU A 28 -25.19 9.80 -5.29
C GLU A 28 -24.02 9.14 -5.99
N ILE A 29 -24.28 8.35 -7.04
CA ILE A 29 -23.24 7.71 -7.85
C ILE A 29 -22.35 8.78 -8.48
N GLU A 30 -22.93 9.79 -9.11
CA GLU A 30 -22.19 10.88 -9.77
C GLU A 30 -21.35 11.67 -8.74
N GLU A 31 -21.93 12.03 -7.60
CA GLU A 31 -21.22 12.75 -6.54
C GLU A 31 -20.00 11.95 -6.05
N ARG A 32 -20.17 10.68 -5.66
CA ARG A 32 -19.10 9.84 -5.13
C ARG A 32 -18.03 9.53 -6.17
N VAL A 33 -18.41 9.28 -7.42
CA VAL A 33 -17.46 9.05 -8.53
C VAL A 33 -16.65 10.31 -8.81
N ASN A 34 -17.28 11.48 -8.90
CA ASN A 34 -16.58 12.74 -9.12
C ASN A 34 -15.64 13.09 -7.97
N TYR A 35 -16.07 12.89 -6.73
CA TYR A 35 -15.24 13.06 -5.54
C TYR A 35 -13.97 12.17 -5.60
N ALA A 36 -14.15 10.87 -5.82
CA ALA A 36 -13.03 9.94 -5.90
C ALA A 36 -12.12 10.23 -7.11
N ALA A 37 -12.70 10.60 -8.25
CA ALA A 37 -11.94 10.98 -9.45
C ALA A 37 -11.12 12.25 -9.22
N GLY A 38 -11.64 13.23 -8.49
CA GLY A 38 -10.92 14.44 -8.10
C GLY A 38 -9.70 14.14 -7.23
N ILE A 39 -9.87 13.29 -6.20
CA ILE A 39 -8.77 12.87 -5.32
C ILE A 39 -7.66 12.15 -6.10
N LEU A 40 -8.05 11.29 -7.06
CA LEU A 40 -7.13 10.42 -7.81
C LEU A 40 -6.59 11.04 -9.10
N GLY A 41 -6.98 12.28 -9.44
CA GLY A 41 -6.59 12.91 -10.69
C GLY A 41 -7.11 12.18 -11.94
N LEU A 42 -8.32 11.62 -11.88
CA LEU A 42 -8.95 10.84 -12.95
C LEU A 42 -10.10 11.58 -13.66
N THR A 43 -10.42 12.80 -13.27
CA THR A 43 -11.58 13.55 -13.77
C THR A 43 -11.65 13.60 -15.31
N ASN A 44 -10.51 13.85 -15.96
CA ASN A 44 -10.42 13.93 -17.44
C ASN A 44 -10.36 12.55 -18.12
N LEU A 45 -10.46 11.46 -17.36
CA LEU A 45 -10.32 10.08 -17.83
C LEU A 45 -11.60 9.27 -17.62
N LEU A 46 -12.64 9.84 -17.04
CA LEU A 46 -13.87 9.14 -16.64
C LEU A 46 -14.56 8.41 -17.81
N ASP A 47 -14.49 8.95 -19.02
CA ASP A 47 -15.10 8.38 -20.21
C ASP A 47 -14.19 7.36 -20.94
N ARG A 48 -12.93 7.20 -20.50
CA ARG A 48 -12.00 6.26 -21.11
C ARG A 48 -12.26 4.82 -20.65
N TYR A 49 -11.81 3.90 -21.48
CA TYR A 49 -11.80 2.46 -21.17
C TYR A 49 -10.44 2.03 -20.59
N PRO A 50 -10.36 0.95 -19.81
CA PRO A 50 -9.11 0.47 -19.20
C PRO A 50 -7.95 0.28 -20.18
N ARG A 51 -8.24 -0.13 -21.43
CA ARG A 51 -7.23 -0.31 -22.49
C ARG A 51 -6.54 0.99 -22.92
N GLN A 52 -7.14 2.13 -22.64
CA GLN A 52 -6.66 3.48 -23.00
C GLN A 52 -5.83 4.12 -21.86
N LEU A 53 -5.60 3.38 -20.77
CA LEU A 53 -4.95 3.87 -19.56
C LEU A 53 -3.55 3.28 -19.40
N SER A 54 -2.64 4.06 -18.78
CA SER A 54 -1.36 3.54 -18.29
C SER A 54 -1.55 2.58 -17.10
N GLY A 55 -0.50 1.84 -16.72
CA GLY A 55 -0.53 0.95 -15.55
C GLY A 55 -0.93 1.68 -14.27
N GLY A 56 -0.31 2.82 -13.97
CA GLY A 56 -0.64 3.64 -12.79
C GLY A 56 -2.04 4.23 -12.84
N GLN A 57 -2.55 4.62 -14.03
CA GLN A 57 -3.94 5.06 -14.17
C GLN A 57 -4.93 3.94 -13.89
N ARG A 58 -4.68 2.72 -14.39
CA ARG A 58 -5.52 1.55 -14.06
C ARG A 58 -5.53 1.26 -12.56
N GLN A 59 -4.38 1.35 -11.91
CA GLN A 59 -4.29 1.19 -10.47
C GLN A 59 -5.11 2.24 -9.71
N ARG A 60 -5.01 3.51 -10.09
CA ARG A 60 -5.84 4.57 -9.51
C ARG A 60 -7.35 4.32 -9.71
N VAL A 61 -7.75 3.80 -10.86
CA VAL A 61 -9.16 3.41 -11.07
C VAL A 61 -9.57 2.29 -10.10
N ALA A 62 -8.71 1.29 -9.87
CA ALA A 62 -8.98 0.23 -8.89
C ALA A 62 -9.11 0.79 -7.46
N MET A 63 -8.26 1.75 -7.09
CA MET A 63 -8.39 2.47 -5.81
C MET A 63 -9.70 3.27 -5.74
N GLY A 64 -10.10 3.93 -6.82
CA GLY A 64 -11.36 4.66 -6.92
C GLY A 64 -12.58 3.77 -6.67
N ARG A 65 -12.57 2.52 -7.14
CA ARG A 65 -13.62 1.53 -6.85
C ARG A 65 -13.78 1.23 -5.36
N ALA A 66 -12.69 1.34 -4.58
CA ALA A 66 -12.75 1.18 -3.13
C ALA A 66 -13.23 2.47 -2.45
N ILE A 67 -12.74 3.63 -2.90
CA ILE A 67 -13.04 4.94 -2.30
C ILE A 67 -14.53 5.29 -2.41
N VAL A 68 -15.16 5.04 -3.55
CA VAL A 68 -16.59 5.36 -3.76
C VAL A 68 -17.53 4.64 -2.78
N ARG A 69 -17.05 3.56 -2.13
CA ARG A 69 -17.81 2.81 -1.13
C ARG A 69 -17.77 3.45 0.25
N ASP A 70 -16.95 4.47 0.44
CA ASP A 70 -16.73 5.13 1.72
C ASP A 70 -16.42 4.12 2.86
N PRO A 71 -15.36 3.33 2.72
CA PRO A 71 -15.06 2.26 3.65
C PRO A 71 -14.48 2.80 4.97
N GLN A 72 -14.74 2.13 6.07
CA GLN A 72 -14.10 2.42 7.36
C GLN A 72 -12.64 1.96 7.41
N VAL A 73 -12.27 0.97 6.58
CA VAL A 73 -10.90 0.42 6.48
C VAL A 73 -10.58 0.12 5.01
N PHE A 74 -9.40 0.56 4.55
CA PHE A 74 -8.84 0.13 3.27
C PHE A 74 -7.94 -1.09 3.45
N LEU A 75 -8.06 -2.06 2.55
CA LEU A 75 -7.20 -3.24 2.49
C LEU A 75 -6.44 -3.22 1.17
N PHE A 76 -5.12 -3.04 1.23
CA PHE A 76 -4.21 -3.10 0.09
C PHE A 76 -3.34 -4.37 0.20
N ASP A 77 -3.51 -5.28 -0.73
CA ASP A 77 -2.73 -6.51 -0.82
C ASP A 77 -1.70 -6.36 -1.95
N GLU A 78 -0.46 -6.08 -1.59
CA GLU A 78 0.69 -5.86 -2.47
C GLU A 78 0.38 -4.95 -3.69
N PRO A 79 -0.15 -3.74 -3.50
CA PRO A 79 -0.69 -2.95 -4.60
C PRO A 79 0.38 -2.48 -5.60
N LEU A 80 1.67 -2.46 -5.23
CA LEU A 80 2.76 -1.96 -6.06
C LEU A 80 3.67 -3.05 -6.63
N SER A 81 3.41 -4.34 -6.33
CA SER A 81 4.27 -5.47 -6.70
C SER A 81 4.51 -5.62 -8.21
N ASN A 82 3.54 -5.24 -9.04
CA ASN A 82 3.58 -5.40 -10.49
C ASN A 82 4.03 -4.14 -11.26
N LEU A 83 4.56 -3.14 -10.56
CA LEU A 83 5.03 -1.88 -11.16
C LEU A 83 6.55 -1.88 -11.35
N ASP A 84 6.99 -1.22 -12.41
CA ASP A 84 8.42 -0.91 -12.57
C ASP A 84 8.91 0.04 -11.45
N ALA A 85 10.23 0.07 -11.23
CA ALA A 85 10.83 0.79 -10.11
C ALA A 85 10.48 2.29 -10.09
N LYS A 86 10.48 2.96 -11.25
CA LYS A 86 10.18 4.39 -11.36
C LYS A 86 8.71 4.67 -11.02
N LEU A 87 7.80 3.86 -11.57
CA LEU A 87 6.38 4.00 -11.31
C LEU A 87 6.04 3.66 -9.86
N ARG A 88 6.71 2.66 -9.26
CA ARG A 88 6.55 2.30 -7.86
C ARG A 88 6.88 3.46 -6.92
N VAL A 89 7.98 4.18 -7.16
CA VAL A 89 8.35 5.38 -6.37
C VAL A 89 7.26 6.45 -6.45
N ALA A 90 6.77 6.75 -7.65
CA ALA A 90 5.70 7.73 -7.85
C ALA A 90 4.40 7.30 -7.15
N MET A 91 4.01 6.04 -7.28
CA MET A 91 2.78 5.50 -6.70
C MET A 91 2.83 5.42 -5.16
N ARG A 92 4.00 5.18 -4.56
CA ARG A 92 4.15 5.27 -3.09
C ARG A 92 3.79 6.67 -2.57
N ALA A 93 4.33 7.70 -3.21
CA ALA A 93 4.01 9.08 -2.84
C ALA A 93 2.51 9.38 -2.98
N GLU A 94 1.90 8.94 -4.09
CA GLU A 94 0.46 9.12 -4.34
C GLU A 94 -0.41 8.40 -3.29
N ILE A 95 -0.07 7.14 -2.94
CA ILE A 95 -0.83 6.38 -1.92
C ILE A 95 -0.69 7.03 -0.54
N LYS A 96 0.50 7.50 -0.18
CA LYS A 96 0.72 8.20 1.09
C LYS A 96 -0.09 9.50 1.16
N GLU A 97 -0.08 10.30 0.09
CA GLU A 97 -0.89 11.51 -0.01
C GLU A 97 -2.40 11.20 0.07
N LEU A 98 -2.84 10.14 -0.62
CA LEU A 98 -4.21 9.66 -0.57
C LEU A 98 -4.63 9.27 0.86
N HIS A 99 -3.80 8.50 1.56
CA HIS A 99 -4.03 8.13 2.96
C HIS A 99 -4.22 9.37 3.85
N HIS A 100 -3.35 10.38 3.71
CA HIS A 100 -3.46 11.63 4.46
C HIS A 100 -4.75 12.39 4.15
N ARG A 101 -5.24 12.36 2.92
CA ARG A 101 -6.48 13.02 2.51
C ARG A 101 -7.73 12.30 3.01
N LEU A 102 -7.73 10.96 2.92
CA LEU A 102 -8.90 10.16 3.28
C LEU A 102 -9.05 9.98 4.80
N LYS A 103 -7.95 10.04 5.56
CA LYS A 103 -7.91 9.84 7.03
C LYS A 103 -8.57 8.52 7.48
N THR A 104 -8.58 7.54 6.61
CA THR A 104 -9.21 6.22 6.84
C THR A 104 -8.14 5.22 7.22
N THR A 105 -8.42 4.36 8.20
CA THR A 105 -7.51 3.27 8.58
C THR A 105 -7.17 2.41 7.36
N THR A 106 -5.90 2.14 7.19
CA THR A 106 -5.40 1.37 6.05
C THR A 106 -4.57 0.18 6.53
N VAL A 107 -4.92 -1.01 6.09
CA VAL A 107 -4.08 -2.21 6.21
C VAL A 107 -3.39 -2.43 4.88
N TYR A 108 -2.05 -2.40 4.88
CA TYR A 108 -1.24 -2.48 3.68
C TYR A 108 -0.28 -3.67 3.79
N VAL A 109 -0.44 -4.66 2.92
CA VAL A 109 0.45 -5.82 2.84
C VAL A 109 1.53 -5.53 1.79
N THR A 110 2.78 -5.74 2.15
CA THR A 110 3.93 -5.60 1.25
C THR A 110 5.08 -6.50 1.68
N HIS A 111 5.89 -6.90 0.72
CA HIS A 111 7.20 -7.53 0.95
C HIS A 111 8.36 -6.53 0.72
N ASP A 112 8.06 -5.29 0.36
CA ASP A 112 9.05 -4.23 0.15
C ASP A 112 9.26 -3.45 1.45
N GLN A 113 10.47 -3.56 2.00
CA GLN A 113 10.85 -2.88 3.25
C GLN A 113 10.75 -1.36 3.15
N ILE A 114 11.07 -0.80 1.99
CA ILE A 114 11.03 0.66 1.79
C ILE A 114 9.58 1.13 1.85
N GLU A 115 8.64 0.37 1.29
CA GLU A 115 7.21 0.66 1.41
C GLU A 115 6.78 0.64 2.88
N ALA A 116 7.09 -0.44 3.61
CA ALA A 116 6.75 -0.57 5.02
C ALA A 116 7.32 0.58 5.86
N MET A 117 8.62 0.85 5.72
CA MET A 117 9.32 1.85 6.52
C MET A 117 8.92 3.31 6.22
N THR A 118 8.49 3.60 4.99
CA THR A 118 8.19 4.99 4.57
C THR A 118 6.70 5.34 4.61
N MET A 119 5.82 4.35 4.57
CA MET A 119 4.38 4.58 4.46
C MET A 119 3.62 4.32 5.76
N ALA A 120 4.05 3.34 6.55
CA ALA A 120 3.32 2.87 7.71
C ALA A 120 3.54 3.75 8.97
N ASP A 121 2.48 3.91 9.77
CA ASP A 121 2.56 4.40 11.14
C ASP A 121 2.94 3.26 12.10
N LYS A 122 2.51 2.04 11.78
CA LYS A 122 2.80 0.82 12.53
C LYS A 122 3.02 -0.33 11.57
N ILE A 123 4.07 -1.10 11.82
CA ILE A 123 4.45 -2.28 11.05
C ILE A 123 4.20 -3.54 11.88
N VAL A 124 3.66 -4.57 11.25
CA VAL A 124 3.57 -5.93 11.78
C VAL A 124 4.51 -6.79 10.95
N VAL A 125 5.62 -7.24 11.54
CA VAL A 125 6.55 -8.17 10.89
C VAL A 125 6.04 -9.58 11.11
N MET A 126 5.88 -10.33 10.02
CA MET A 126 5.38 -11.71 10.05
C MET A 126 6.39 -12.67 9.43
N HIS A 127 6.51 -13.85 10.02
CA HIS A 127 7.34 -14.94 9.53
C HIS A 127 6.61 -16.28 9.75
N ASP A 128 6.48 -17.08 8.72
CA ASP A 128 5.80 -18.39 8.76
C ASP A 128 4.41 -18.35 9.43
N GLY A 129 3.63 -17.29 9.12
CA GLY A 129 2.28 -17.12 9.66
C GLY A 129 2.22 -16.65 11.13
N ARG A 130 3.37 -16.32 11.73
CA ARG A 130 3.46 -15.79 13.10
C ARG A 130 3.89 -14.35 13.10
N VAL A 131 3.41 -13.59 14.08
CA VAL A 131 3.86 -12.22 14.32
C VAL A 131 5.17 -12.26 15.10
N GLU A 132 6.22 -11.68 14.52
CA GLU A 132 7.56 -11.58 15.14
C GLU A 132 7.69 -10.30 15.99
N GLN A 133 7.22 -9.18 15.45
CA GLN A 133 7.23 -7.90 16.16
C GLN A 133 6.18 -6.94 15.58
N ILE A 134 5.67 -6.07 16.46
CA ILE A 134 4.79 -4.96 16.10
C ILE A 134 5.38 -3.69 16.68
N GLY A 135 5.49 -2.63 15.88
CA GLY A 135 6.00 -1.34 16.34
C GLY A 135 5.98 -0.27 15.26
N SER A 136 6.42 0.92 15.59
CA SER A 136 6.69 1.98 14.61
C SER A 136 7.90 1.59 13.74
N PRO A 137 8.05 2.17 12.54
CA PRO A 137 9.22 1.90 11.69
C PRO A 137 10.56 2.06 12.42
N LEU A 138 10.75 3.15 13.15
CA LEU A 138 11.99 3.41 13.88
C LEU A 138 12.19 2.45 15.04
N GLU A 139 11.14 2.09 15.76
CA GLU A 139 11.22 1.11 16.86
C GLU A 139 11.70 -0.26 16.37
N LEU A 140 11.20 -0.73 15.21
CA LEU A 140 11.63 -2.00 14.64
C LEU A 140 13.10 -1.95 14.16
N TYR A 141 13.53 -0.79 13.68
CA TYR A 141 14.90 -0.59 13.21
C TYR A 141 15.89 -0.50 14.37
N ASP A 142 15.58 0.31 15.39
CA ASP A 142 16.48 0.58 16.51
C ASP A 142 16.49 -0.56 17.54
N ASN A 143 15.35 -1.24 17.73
CA ASN A 143 15.16 -2.26 18.76
C ASN A 143 14.50 -3.53 18.19
N PRO A 144 15.14 -4.25 17.25
CA PRO A 144 14.60 -5.49 16.71
C PRO A 144 14.55 -6.57 17.80
N SER A 145 13.42 -7.26 17.91
CA SER A 145 13.17 -8.28 18.93
C SER A 145 13.98 -9.56 18.72
N ASN A 146 14.42 -9.83 17.50
CA ASN A 146 15.19 -11.03 17.15
C ASN A 146 16.00 -10.82 15.86
N LEU A 147 16.85 -11.81 15.52
CA LEU A 147 17.71 -11.77 14.35
C LEU A 147 16.94 -11.73 13.02
N PHE A 148 15.74 -12.31 12.97
CA PHE A 148 14.90 -12.25 11.79
C PHE A 148 14.45 -10.81 11.50
N VAL A 149 13.89 -10.13 12.50
CA VAL A 149 13.48 -8.73 12.38
C VAL A 149 14.68 -7.84 12.04
N ALA A 150 15.81 -8.01 12.74
CA ALA A 150 17.04 -7.26 12.49
C ALA A 150 17.58 -7.42 11.05
N GLY A 151 17.47 -8.63 10.49
CA GLY A 151 17.91 -8.91 9.12
C GLY A 151 16.88 -8.53 8.06
N PHE A 152 15.59 -8.46 8.44
CA PHE A 152 14.50 -8.14 7.53
C PHE A 152 14.25 -6.63 7.42
N ILE A 153 14.43 -5.88 8.51
CA ILE A 153 14.16 -4.42 8.54
C ILE A 153 15.45 -3.65 8.26
N GLY A 154 15.40 -2.74 7.30
CA GLY A 154 16.49 -1.82 6.97
C GLY A 154 17.09 -2.03 5.58
N SER A 155 17.44 -0.91 4.93
CA SER A 155 18.14 -0.91 3.64
C SER A 155 19.27 0.13 3.71
N PRO A 156 20.55 -0.30 3.76
CA PRO A 156 21.03 -1.69 3.73
C PRO A 156 20.65 -2.50 4.97
N ALA A 157 20.58 -3.83 4.82
CA ALA A 157 20.31 -4.74 5.93
C ALA A 157 21.39 -4.67 6.99
N MET A 158 21.03 -4.99 8.25
CA MET A 158 21.96 -5.04 9.38
C MET A 158 23.07 -6.07 9.12
N ASN A 159 24.31 -5.70 9.42
CA ASN A 159 25.44 -6.63 9.33
C ASN A 159 25.40 -7.63 10.49
N MET A 160 25.43 -8.91 10.16
CA MET A 160 25.45 -10.01 11.13
C MET A 160 26.84 -10.65 11.15
N ILE A 161 27.56 -10.52 12.27
CA ILE A 161 28.89 -11.09 12.46
C ILE A 161 28.77 -12.25 13.45
N LYS A 162 29.19 -13.45 13.02
CA LYS A 162 29.25 -14.62 13.91
C LYS A 162 30.57 -14.64 14.68
N GLY A 163 30.52 -14.82 16.01
CA GLY A 163 31.69 -14.93 16.84
C GLY A 163 31.32 -15.22 18.27
N LYS A 164 32.30 -15.16 19.16
CA LYS A 164 32.12 -15.35 20.61
C LYS A 164 32.65 -14.11 21.34
N LEU A 165 32.00 -13.76 22.43
CA LEU A 165 32.55 -12.76 23.35
C LEU A 165 33.74 -13.35 24.08
N ALA A 166 34.83 -12.58 24.29
CA ALA A 166 35.97 -13.03 25.05
C ALA A 166 35.53 -13.31 26.50
N PRO A 167 35.93 -14.46 27.09
CA PRO A 167 35.53 -14.79 28.47
C PRO A 167 35.97 -13.77 29.52
N GLU A 168 37.09 -13.07 29.23
CA GLU A 168 37.71 -12.12 30.15
C GLU A 168 37.24 -10.68 29.96
N ASP A 169 36.66 -10.38 28.80
CA ASP A 169 36.09 -9.05 28.47
C ASP A 169 34.85 -9.19 27.58
N PRO A 170 33.65 -9.05 28.13
CA PRO A 170 32.42 -9.20 27.36
C PRO A 170 32.19 -8.09 26.33
N LYS A 171 33.09 -7.11 26.20
CA LYS A 171 33.09 -6.10 25.17
C LYS A 171 34.01 -6.43 23.99
N THR A 172 34.88 -7.42 24.15
CA THR A 172 35.80 -7.88 23.12
C THR A 172 35.21 -9.07 22.36
N PHE A 173 35.13 -8.94 21.06
CA PHE A 173 34.63 -9.95 20.14
C PHE A 173 35.79 -10.73 19.52
N VAL A 174 35.73 -12.08 19.53
CA VAL A 174 36.74 -13.00 19.01
C VAL A 174 36.15 -13.95 17.98
#